data_ad1dc13a78092252bfc422c39691b659
#
_entry.id   ad1dc13a78092252bfc422c39691b659
#
_cell.length_a   1.000
_cell.length_b   1.000
_cell.length_c   1.000
_cell.angle_alpha   90.00
_cell.angle_beta   90.00
_cell.angle_gamma   90.00
#
_symmetry.space_group_name_H-M   'P 1'
#
loop_
_entity.id
_entity.type
_entity.pdbx_description
1 polymer ?
#
loop_
_entity_poly.entity_id
_entity_poly.type
_entity_poly.pdbx_seq_one_letter_code
_entity_poly.pdbx_strand_id
1 'polypeptide(L)'
;MTLNQILYFRKVARLENYHQAAEELYISQPSLSRSMAALESELGITLFEKKGRGVVLTNAGRLFLEHADRIAGDCDIATGKMKELASGGGKINIGYIFPLAGHYIPHNVRTFLDKEENKNVAFSFWQNHTPAIAQKVKSGELDLGFGGFLKRDDMEFFPLIQQPLVIVSPEHHPIADEPEVPLVKLTRYPVIGYDRASWMGAYTGHLYRKYQLHPNIIMECPDEYSIVALVRENFGIALMPRTDILEQADGIRIHTLKGLEIYHQTFMFWMKNRYRLPAVERFTEYMKQHADIIEETGNDSENVSKVYLKDIVNF
;
A
#
# COMPACT_ATOMS: atom_id res chain seq x y z
N MET A 1 18.81 21.60 -20.38
CA MET A 1 18.48 21.34 -18.96
C MET A 1 19.45 20.29 -18.40
N THR A 2 20.02 20.52 -17.23
CA THR A 2 20.96 19.62 -16.54
C THR A 2 20.41 19.14 -15.21
N LEU A 3 20.93 18.03 -14.68
CA LEU A 3 20.54 17.52 -13.37
C LEU A 3 20.82 18.55 -12.26
N ASN A 4 21.96 19.27 -12.33
CA ASN A 4 22.26 20.33 -11.37
C ASN A 4 21.21 21.44 -11.39
N GLN A 5 20.72 21.84 -12.57
CA GLN A 5 19.64 22.82 -12.67
C GLN A 5 18.35 22.32 -12.01
N ILE A 6 18.01 21.04 -12.15
CA ILE A 6 16.86 20.43 -11.47
C ILE A 6 17.04 20.46 -9.94
N LEU A 7 18.20 20.07 -9.45
CA LEU A 7 18.50 20.06 -8.00
C LEU A 7 18.51 21.50 -7.42
N TYR A 8 19.08 22.46 -8.15
CA TYR A 8 19.08 23.85 -7.77
C TYR A 8 17.66 24.42 -7.73
N PHE A 9 16.86 24.14 -8.76
CA PHE A 9 15.46 24.53 -8.81
C PHE A 9 14.67 24.02 -7.60
N ARG A 10 14.79 22.73 -7.28
CA ARG A 10 14.16 22.11 -6.11
C ARG A 10 14.57 22.77 -4.80
N LYS A 11 15.86 23.10 -4.64
CA LYS A 11 16.35 23.76 -3.44
C LYS A 11 15.77 25.17 -3.30
N VAL A 12 15.78 25.98 -4.38
CA VAL A 12 15.19 27.32 -4.38
C VAL A 12 13.67 27.26 -4.13
N ALA A 13 12.98 26.30 -4.75
CA ALA A 13 11.54 26.11 -4.59
C ALA A 13 11.14 25.81 -3.13
N ARG A 14 11.97 25.05 -2.40
CA ARG A 14 11.70 24.70 -1.00
C ARG A 14 12.03 25.81 0.00
N LEU A 15 13.06 26.58 -0.27
CA LEU A 15 13.54 27.62 0.64
C LEU A 15 12.94 29.00 0.31
N GLU A 16 12.37 29.17 -0.88
CA GLU A 16 11.84 30.45 -1.39
C GLU A 16 12.84 31.62 -1.29
N ASN A 17 14.14 31.28 -1.21
CA ASN A 17 15.24 32.23 -0.98
C ASN A 17 16.51 31.78 -1.70
N TYR A 18 16.95 32.57 -2.68
CA TYR A 18 18.17 32.31 -3.46
C TYR A 18 19.45 32.34 -2.63
N HIS A 19 19.55 33.24 -1.65
CA HIS A 19 20.76 33.32 -0.81
C HIS A 19 20.93 32.08 0.04
N GLN A 20 19.88 31.72 0.78
CA GLN A 20 19.89 30.53 1.62
C GLN A 20 20.06 29.22 0.80
N ALA A 21 19.42 29.15 -0.38
CA ALA A 21 19.59 28.01 -1.27
C ALA A 21 21.04 27.89 -1.78
N ALA A 22 21.70 29.01 -2.10
CA ALA A 22 23.08 29.02 -2.54
C ALA A 22 24.03 28.58 -1.43
N GLU A 23 23.84 29.02 -0.19
CA GLU A 23 24.61 28.59 0.98
C GLU A 23 24.51 27.09 1.18
N GLU A 24 23.27 26.52 1.18
CA GLU A 24 23.08 25.06 1.36
C GLU A 24 23.60 24.23 0.18
N LEU A 25 23.71 24.83 -1.01
CA LEU A 25 24.29 24.19 -2.20
C LEU A 25 25.80 24.38 -2.33
N TYR A 26 26.43 25.15 -1.41
CA TYR A 26 27.86 25.51 -1.43
C TYR A 26 28.29 26.17 -2.74
N ILE A 27 27.46 27.06 -3.30
CA ILE A 27 27.73 27.83 -4.51
C ILE A 27 27.44 29.32 -4.29
N SER A 28 27.94 30.18 -5.19
CA SER A 28 27.62 31.60 -5.11
C SER A 28 26.18 31.87 -5.57
N GLN A 29 25.51 32.79 -4.89
CA GLN A 29 24.13 33.20 -5.25
C GLN A 29 24.02 33.68 -6.70
N PRO A 30 25.00 34.49 -7.27
CA PRO A 30 24.95 34.85 -8.68
C PRO A 30 25.02 33.66 -9.63
N SER A 31 25.76 32.57 -9.29
CA SER A 31 25.80 31.34 -10.08
C SER A 31 24.47 30.62 -10.06
N LEU A 32 23.85 30.50 -8.88
CA LEU A 32 22.52 29.89 -8.74
C LEU A 32 21.47 30.66 -9.54
N SER A 33 21.45 31.99 -9.43
CA SER A 33 20.50 32.86 -10.15
C SER A 33 20.65 32.72 -11.67
N ARG A 34 21.90 32.73 -12.18
CA ARG A 34 22.18 32.52 -13.61
C ARG A 34 21.72 31.13 -14.09
N SER A 35 21.93 30.11 -13.27
CA SER A 35 21.50 28.73 -13.58
C SER A 35 19.99 28.63 -13.70
N MET A 36 19.24 29.31 -12.82
CA MET A 36 17.77 29.32 -12.88
C MET A 36 17.27 30.12 -14.08
N ALA A 37 17.85 31.28 -14.35
CA ALA A 37 17.52 32.08 -15.54
C ALA A 37 17.77 31.32 -16.85
N ALA A 38 18.87 30.52 -16.92
CA ALA A 38 19.16 29.67 -18.06
C ALA A 38 18.13 28.54 -18.21
N LEU A 39 17.69 27.93 -17.09
CA LEU A 39 16.64 26.91 -17.10
C LEU A 39 15.30 27.48 -17.60
N GLU A 40 14.88 28.64 -17.08
CA GLU A 40 13.65 29.33 -17.51
C GLU A 40 13.71 29.72 -18.99
N SER A 41 14.87 30.22 -19.44
CA SER A 41 15.09 30.56 -20.85
C SER A 41 14.99 29.33 -21.76
N GLU A 42 15.56 28.20 -21.37
CA GLU A 42 15.49 26.95 -22.13
C GLU A 42 14.05 26.38 -22.19
N LEU A 43 13.31 26.50 -21.08
CA LEU A 43 11.91 26.04 -21.01
C LEU A 43 10.93 27.04 -21.66
N GLY A 44 11.37 28.26 -21.91
CA GLY A 44 10.53 29.32 -22.47
C GLY A 44 9.44 29.83 -21.51
N ILE A 45 9.57 29.56 -20.21
CA ILE A 45 8.56 29.92 -19.21
C ILE A 45 9.21 30.27 -17.87
N THR A 46 8.61 31.22 -17.16
CA THR A 46 9.06 31.67 -15.83
C THR A 46 8.56 30.69 -14.76
N LEU A 47 9.49 30.16 -13.95
CA LEU A 47 9.20 29.22 -12.87
C LEU A 47 9.10 29.91 -11.51
N PHE A 48 9.78 31.05 -11.33
CA PHE A 48 9.79 31.83 -10.09
C PHE A 48 9.28 33.25 -10.31
N GLU A 49 8.58 33.79 -9.34
CA GLU A 49 8.21 35.21 -9.27
C GLU A 49 8.68 35.85 -7.96
N LYS A 50 8.97 37.15 -7.99
CA LYS A 50 9.43 37.88 -6.81
C LYS A 50 8.30 38.01 -5.79
N LYS A 51 8.62 37.75 -4.52
CA LYS A 51 7.73 38.03 -3.39
C LYS A 51 8.53 38.66 -2.25
N GLY A 52 8.42 39.94 -2.08
CA GLY A 52 9.19 40.70 -1.08
C GLY A 52 10.71 40.60 -1.31
N ARG A 53 11.43 40.06 -0.32
CA ARG A 53 12.88 39.77 -0.40
C ARG A 53 13.22 38.39 -0.91
N GLY A 54 12.22 37.53 -1.15
CA GLY A 54 12.37 36.15 -1.62
C GLY A 54 11.72 35.93 -2.99
N VAL A 55 11.51 34.67 -3.30
CA VAL A 55 10.84 34.19 -4.52
C VAL A 55 9.83 33.12 -4.19
N VAL A 56 8.79 32.97 -5.01
CA VAL A 56 7.80 31.89 -4.91
C VAL A 56 7.62 31.26 -6.27
N LEU A 57 7.09 30.04 -6.30
CA LEU A 57 6.80 29.34 -7.53
C LEU A 57 5.59 29.95 -8.26
N THR A 58 5.71 30.12 -9.57
CA THR A 58 4.56 30.31 -10.48
C THR A 58 3.72 29.03 -10.57
N ASN A 59 2.58 29.06 -11.27
CA ASN A 59 1.81 27.85 -11.57
C ASN A 59 2.64 26.85 -12.40
N ALA A 60 3.42 27.34 -13.36
CA ALA A 60 4.34 26.51 -14.14
C ALA A 60 5.46 25.94 -13.27
N GLY A 61 5.99 26.74 -12.32
CA GLY A 61 6.98 26.29 -11.35
C GLY A 61 6.45 25.16 -10.46
N ARG A 62 5.20 25.22 -10.00
CA ARG A 62 4.57 24.12 -9.23
C ARG A 62 4.47 22.83 -10.04
N LEU A 63 3.98 22.91 -11.27
CA LEU A 63 3.93 21.76 -12.17
C LEU A 63 5.34 21.20 -12.45
N PHE A 64 6.30 22.07 -12.69
CA PHE A 64 7.68 21.65 -12.92
C PHE A 64 8.30 21.01 -11.67
N LEU A 65 7.94 21.45 -10.45
CA LEU A 65 8.44 20.87 -9.20
C LEU A 65 8.03 19.40 -9.05
N GLU A 66 6.81 19.03 -9.43
CA GLU A 66 6.35 17.64 -9.41
C GLU A 66 7.23 16.74 -10.30
N HIS A 67 7.65 17.23 -11.46
CA HIS A 67 8.55 16.51 -12.36
C HIS A 67 9.99 16.51 -11.84
N ALA A 68 10.46 17.64 -11.33
CA ALA A 68 11.80 17.78 -10.76
C ALA A 68 12.01 16.86 -9.55
N ASP A 69 11.01 16.73 -8.67
CA ASP A 69 11.05 15.82 -7.52
C ASP A 69 11.13 14.35 -7.97
N ARG A 70 10.41 13.96 -9.01
CA ARG A 70 10.52 12.59 -9.57
C ARG A 70 11.91 12.30 -10.14
N ILE A 71 12.44 13.19 -10.96
CA ILE A 71 13.78 13.01 -11.58
C ILE A 71 14.86 12.88 -10.50
N ALA A 72 14.83 13.75 -9.50
CA ALA A 72 15.81 13.69 -8.42
C ALA A 72 15.64 12.42 -7.56
N GLY A 73 14.42 12.02 -7.28
CA GLY A 73 14.13 10.76 -6.59
C GLY A 73 14.67 9.55 -7.34
N ASP A 74 14.48 9.50 -8.66
CA ASP A 74 15.03 8.41 -9.50
C ASP A 74 16.57 8.39 -9.48
N CYS A 75 17.23 9.55 -9.45
CA CYS A 75 18.69 9.63 -9.32
C CYS A 75 19.19 9.14 -7.97
N ASP A 76 18.51 9.51 -6.88
CA ASP A 76 18.86 9.04 -5.53
C ASP A 76 18.71 7.52 -5.41
N ILE A 77 17.63 6.97 -5.97
CA ILE A 77 17.39 5.52 -6.04
C ILE A 77 18.49 4.81 -6.82
N ALA A 78 18.82 5.33 -8.02
CA ALA A 78 19.86 4.73 -8.85
C ALA A 78 21.21 4.71 -8.14
N THR A 79 21.57 5.83 -7.50
CA THR A 79 22.83 5.94 -6.73
C THR A 79 22.84 4.99 -5.53
N GLY A 80 21.74 4.90 -4.78
CA GLY A 80 21.59 3.98 -3.65
C GLY A 80 21.73 2.53 -4.09
N LYS A 81 21.07 2.13 -5.16
CA LYS A 81 21.14 0.78 -5.72
C LYS A 81 22.54 0.42 -6.22
N MET A 82 23.26 1.35 -6.82
CA MET A 82 24.66 1.12 -7.22
C MET A 82 25.59 0.92 -6.02
N LYS A 83 25.41 1.68 -4.95
CA LYS A 83 26.15 1.49 -3.70
C LYS A 83 25.87 0.12 -3.06
N GLU A 84 24.62 -0.32 -3.05
CA GLU A 84 24.22 -1.64 -2.56
C GLU A 84 24.85 -2.78 -3.39
N LEU A 85 24.85 -2.67 -4.71
CA LEU A 85 25.55 -3.62 -5.59
C LEU A 85 27.06 -3.64 -5.33
N ALA A 86 27.67 -2.48 -5.16
CA ALA A 86 29.09 -2.37 -4.88
C ALA A 86 29.49 -2.97 -3.52
N SER A 87 28.58 -2.97 -2.53
CA SER A 87 28.83 -3.55 -1.20
C SER A 87 28.60 -5.07 -1.14
N GLY A 88 28.13 -5.71 -2.24
CA GLY A 88 27.84 -7.14 -2.29
C GLY A 88 26.65 -7.58 -1.43
N GLY A 89 25.96 -6.66 -0.79
CA GLY A 89 24.69 -6.86 -0.08
C GLY A 89 23.50 -6.50 -0.94
N GLY A 90 22.34 -7.02 -0.59
CA GLY A 90 21.07 -6.61 -1.19
C GLY A 90 20.12 -6.08 -0.13
N LYS A 91 19.43 -4.98 -0.41
CA LYS A 91 18.36 -4.49 0.44
C LYS A 91 17.05 -4.56 -0.33
N ILE A 92 16.02 -5.10 0.29
CA ILE A 92 14.67 -5.19 -0.25
C ILE A 92 13.77 -4.26 0.56
N ASN A 93 13.20 -3.26 -0.12
CA ASN A 93 12.26 -2.33 0.48
C ASN A 93 10.85 -2.79 0.15
N ILE A 94 10.10 -3.23 1.15
CA ILE A 94 8.74 -3.72 0.95
C ILE A 94 7.72 -2.84 1.67
N GLY A 95 6.59 -2.64 0.98
CA GLY A 95 5.40 -2.02 1.56
C GLY A 95 4.28 -3.02 1.67
N TYR A 96 3.54 -3.02 2.78
CA TYR A 96 2.45 -3.96 2.99
C TYR A 96 1.32 -3.37 3.81
N ILE A 97 0.11 -3.93 3.63
CA ILE A 97 -1.08 -3.56 4.39
C ILE A 97 -1.05 -4.18 5.80
N PHE A 98 -1.76 -3.56 6.73
CA PHE A 98 -1.79 -3.93 8.14
C PHE A 98 -2.06 -5.42 8.41
N PRO A 99 -3.02 -6.11 7.76
CA PRO A 99 -3.31 -7.52 8.03
C PRO A 99 -2.15 -8.48 7.82
N LEU A 100 -1.16 -8.09 7.01
CA LEU A 100 0.00 -8.93 6.70
C LEU A 100 1.15 -8.80 7.70
N ALA A 101 1.04 -7.85 8.66
CA ALA A 101 2.11 -7.52 9.61
C ALA A 101 2.28 -8.57 10.72
N GLY A 102 1.20 -9.24 11.12
CA GLY A 102 1.20 -10.12 12.30
C GLY A 102 2.04 -11.38 12.09
N HIS A 103 1.83 -12.08 11.00
CA HIS A 103 2.49 -13.35 10.71
C HIS A 103 3.04 -13.42 9.28
N TYR A 104 2.21 -13.13 8.27
CA TYR A 104 2.53 -13.46 6.87
C TYR A 104 3.87 -12.87 6.39
N ILE A 105 4.07 -11.57 6.50
CA ILE A 105 5.32 -10.92 6.07
C ILE A 105 6.50 -11.34 6.95
N PRO A 106 6.45 -11.26 8.29
CA PRO A 106 7.56 -11.68 9.14
C PRO A 106 7.98 -13.14 8.92
N HIS A 107 7.02 -14.05 8.81
CA HIS A 107 7.28 -15.48 8.58
C HIS A 107 8.00 -15.70 7.24
N ASN A 108 7.48 -15.16 6.15
CA ASN A 108 8.07 -15.34 4.83
C ASN A 108 9.46 -14.70 4.72
N VAL A 109 9.65 -13.52 5.31
CA VAL A 109 10.97 -12.88 5.37
C VAL A 109 11.95 -13.74 6.18
N ARG A 110 11.55 -14.27 7.33
CA ARG A 110 12.40 -15.15 8.15
C ARG A 110 12.80 -16.39 7.38
N THR A 111 11.84 -17.11 6.81
CA THR A 111 12.09 -18.33 6.05
C THR A 111 12.98 -18.08 4.82
N PHE A 112 12.80 -16.95 4.15
CA PHE A 112 13.67 -16.53 3.05
C PHE A 112 15.11 -16.29 3.50
N LEU A 113 15.32 -15.61 4.64
CA LEU A 113 16.63 -15.32 5.19
C LEU A 113 17.34 -16.53 5.80
N ASP A 114 16.64 -17.60 6.14
CA ASP A 114 17.25 -18.83 6.67
C ASP A 114 18.05 -19.59 5.60
N LYS A 115 17.84 -19.30 4.31
CA LYS A 115 18.65 -19.86 3.23
C LYS A 115 20.02 -19.17 3.18
N GLU A 116 21.11 -19.95 3.07
CA GLU A 116 22.49 -19.44 3.09
C GLU A 116 22.76 -18.31 2.09
N GLU A 117 22.20 -18.47 0.89
CA GLU A 117 22.34 -17.49 -0.20
C GLU A 117 21.68 -16.12 0.06
N ASN A 118 20.81 -16.03 1.08
CA ASN A 118 20.05 -14.83 1.40
C ASN A 118 20.46 -14.19 2.74
N LYS A 119 21.41 -14.77 3.48
CA LYS A 119 21.82 -14.29 4.82
C LYS A 119 22.27 -12.82 4.84
N ASN A 120 22.82 -12.34 3.72
CA ASN A 120 23.31 -10.97 3.58
C ASN A 120 22.26 -10.01 2.97
N VAL A 121 21.01 -10.45 2.84
CA VAL A 121 19.91 -9.62 2.38
C VAL A 121 19.31 -8.87 3.58
N ALA A 122 19.18 -7.55 3.44
CA ALA A 122 18.49 -6.71 4.42
C ALA A 122 17.09 -6.38 3.94
N PHE A 123 16.16 -6.18 4.87
CA PHE A 123 14.80 -5.73 4.57
C PHE A 123 14.52 -4.38 5.19
N SER A 124 13.74 -3.57 4.50
CA SER A 124 13.11 -2.36 5.02
C SER A 124 11.60 -2.48 4.86
N PHE A 125 10.89 -2.13 5.90
CA PHE A 125 9.43 -2.31 6.00
C PHE A 125 8.73 -0.96 6.04
N TRP A 126 7.67 -0.85 5.24
CA TRP A 126 6.78 0.30 5.30
C TRP A 126 5.32 -0.17 5.27
N GLN A 127 4.53 0.33 6.17
CA GLN A 127 3.15 -0.11 6.36
C GLN A 127 2.19 1.02 6.05
N ASN A 128 1.22 0.76 5.16
CA ASN A 128 0.19 1.73 4.79
C ASN A 128 -0.91 1.04 3.97
N HIS A 129 -1.90 1.81 3.50
CA HIS A 129 -2.94 1.34 2.58
C HIS A 129 -2.41 1.14 1.15
N THR A 130 -3.03 0.22 0.39
CA THR A 130 -2.59 -0.19 -0.94
C THR A 130 -2.28 0.97 -1.91
N PRO A 131 -3.11 2.03 -2.02
CA PRO A 131 -2.81 3.14 -2.94
C PRO A 131 -1.50 3.88 -2.60
N ALA A 132 -1.23 4.09 -1.30
CA ALA A 132 0.00 4.74 -0.85
C ALA A 132 1.23 3.85 -1.10
N ILE A 133 1.11 2.53 -0.86
CA ILE A 133 2.15 1.55 -1.18
C ILE A 133 2.45 1.57 -2.70
N ALA A 134 1.40 1.52 -3.53
CA ALA A 134 1.56 1.55 -4.99
C ALA A 134 2.25 2.83 -5.47
N GLN A 135 1.98 3.99 -4.84
CA GLN A 135 2.67 5.23 -5.17
C GLN A 135 4.17 5.15 -4.85
N LYS A 136 4.56 4.55 -3.72
CA LYS A 136 5.97 4.35 -3.37
C LYS A 136 6.66 3.28 -4.21
N VAL A 137 5.95 2.24 -4.64
CA VAL A 137 6.47 1.29 -5.65
C VAL A 137 6.68 2.02 -6.97
N LYS A 138 5.76 2.90 -7.37
CA LYS A 138 5.90 3.70 -8.60
C LYS A 138 7.08 4.67 -8.54
N SER A 139 7.30 5.35 -7.43
CA SER A 139 8.46 6.25 -7.25
C SER A 139 9.79 5.48 -7.13
N GLY A 140 9.75 4.16 -6.83
CA GLY A 140 10.92 3.32 -6.60
C GLY A 140 11.51 3.42 -5.19
N GLU A 141 10.78 4.04 -4.26
CA GLU A 141 11.13 3.99 -2.83
C GLU A 141 10.91 2.60 -2.25
N LEU A 142 9.96 1.84 -2.82
CA LEU A 142 9.71 0.44 -2.52
C LEU A 142 9.97 -0.42 -3.75
N ASP A 143 10.54 -1.59 -3.54
CA ASP A 143 10.78 -2.59 -4.57
C ASP A 143 9.52 -3.42 -4.84
N LEU A 144 8.81 -3.80 -3.79
CA LEU A 144 7.61 -4.63 -3.82
C LEU A 144 6.52 -4.03 -2.92
N GLY A 145 5.27 -4.20 -3.35
CA GLY A 145 4.09 -3.90 -2.56
C GLY A 145 3.26 -5.16 -2.30
N PHE A 146 2.60 -5.20 -1.15
CA PHE A 146 1.69 -6.28 -0.74
C PHE A 146 0.37 -5.67 -0.28
N GLY A 147 -0.72 -6.00 -0.96
CA GLY A 147 -2.01 -5.38 -0.67
C GLY A 147 -3.13 -5.82 -1.61
N GLY A 148 -4.21 -5.06 -1.65
CA GLY A 148 -5.34 -5.30 -2.54
C GLY A 148 -5.00 -5.01 -4.02
N PHE A 149 -5.83 -5.50 -4.92
CA PHE A 149 -5.70 -5.24 -6.35
C PHE A 149 -6.00 -3.77 -6.67
N LEU A 150 -5.21 -3.20 -7.58
CA LEU A 150 -5.48 -1.90 -8.20
C LEU A 150 -5.42 -2.05 -9.73
N LYS A 151 -6.40 -1.49 -10.42
CA LYS A 151 -6.38 -1.47 -11.89
C LYS A 151 -5.32 -0.50 -12.40
N ARG A 152 -4.14 -1.04 -12.72
CA ARG A 152 -2.96 -0.27 -13.15
C ARG A 152 -2.21 -1.00 -14.25
N ASP A 153 -2.04 -0.34 -15.39
CA ASP A 153 -1.35 -0.91 -16.54
C ASP A 153 0.17 -0.88 -16.38
N ASP A 154 0.70 -0.02 -15.51
CA ASP A 154 2.12 0.18 -15.23
C ASP A 154 2.69 -0.81 -14.19
N MET A 155 1.83 -1.64 -13.56
CA MET A 155 2.21 -2.61 -12.52
C MET A 155 1.79 -4.03 -12.87
N GLU A 156 2.53 -4.99 -12.33
CA GLU A 156 2.16 -6.40 -12.28
C GLU A 156 1.63 -6.74 -10.90
N PHE A 157 0.58 -7.57 -10.87
CA PHE A 157 -0.03 -8.08 -9.65
C PHE A 157 0.00 -9.61 -9.69
N PHE A 158 0.55 -10.21 -8.64
CA PHE A 158 0.58 -11.65 -8.45
C PHE A 158 -0.25 -11.99 -7.20
N PRO A 159 -1.27 -12.87 -7.31
CA PRO A 159 -2.08 -13.27 -6.17
C PRO A 159 -1.23 -14.06 -5.16
N LEU A 160 -1.40 -13.81 -3.87
CA LEU A 160 -0.61 -14.45 -2.81
C LEU A 160 -1.44 -15.31 -1.87
N ILE A 161 -2.42 -14.71 -1.22
CA ILE A 161 -3.25 -15.39 -0.22
C ILE A 161 -4.70 -15.01 -0.42
N GLN A 162 -5.58 -15.96 -0.11
CA GLN A 162 -7.03 -15.76 -0.07
C GLN A 162 -7.51 -15.97 1.36
N GLN A 163 -8.20 -14.98 1.89
CA GLN A 163 -8.73 -15.00 3.24
C GLN A 163 -10.26 -14.94 3.18
N PRO A 164 -11.00 -15.93 3.71
CA PRO A 164 -12.44 -15.86 3.73
C PRO A 164 -12.90 -14.69 4.59
N LEU A 165 -13.97 -14.01 4.17
CA LEU A 165 -14.63 -13.06 5.03
C LEU A 165 -15.46 -13.78 6.07
N VAL A 166 -15.40 -13.28 7.29
CA VAL A 166 -16.13 -13.78 8.45
C VAL A 166 -16.86 -12.64 9.15
N ILE A 167 -17.91 -12.98 9.88
CA ILE A 167 -18.51 -12.05 10.84
C ILE A 167 -17.84 -12.28 12.19
N VAL A 168 -17.49 -11.20 12.86
CA VAL A 168 -16.90 -11.23 14.21
C VAL A 168 -17.87 -10.56 15.17
N SER A 169 -18.15 -11.20 16.30
CA SER A 169 -19.00 -10.67 17.35
C SER A 169 -18.32 -10.72 18.71
N PRO A 170 -18.80 -9.94 19.69
CA PRO A 170 -18.42 -10.13 21.09
C PRO A 170 -18.75 -11.54 21.59
N GLU A 171 -18.03 -12.04 22.57
CA GLU A 171 -18.22 -13.38 23.13
C GLU A 171 -19.63 -13.65 23.67
N HIS A 172 -20.29 -12.62 24.21
CA HIS A 172 -21.63 -12.72 24.79
C HIS A 172 -22.72 -12.05 23.92
N HIS A 173 -22.48 -11.93 22.62
CA HIS A 173 -23.43 -11.36 21.68
C HIS A 173 -24.58 -12.35 21.37
N PRO A 174 -25.80 -11.88 21.01
CA PRO A 174 -26.93 -12.76 20.67
C PRO A 174 -26.66 -13.81 19.55
N ILE A 175 -25.65 -13.59 18.72
CA ILE A 175 -25.25 -14.56 17.68
C ILE A 175 -24.02 -15.41 18.08
N ALA A 176 -23.49 -15.25 19.30
CA ALA A 176 -22.22 -15.86 19.70
C ALA A 176 -22.18 -17.39 19.55
N ASP A 177 -23.31 -18.05 19.75
CA ASP A 177 -23.45 -19.51 19.63
C ASP A 177 -23.80 -19.99 18.21
N GLU A 178 -23.93 -19.09 17.24
CA GLU A 178 -24.20 -19.42 15.84
C GLU A 178 -22.87 -19.59 15.09
N PRO A 179 -22.40 -20.81 14.71
CA PRO A 179 -21.14 -20.98 14.00
C PRO A 179 -21.18 -20.41 12.56
N GLU A 180 -22.40 -20.38 11.98
CA GLU A 180 -22.65 -19.82 10.65
C GLU A 180 -23.72 -18.72 10.73
N VAL A 181 -23.40 -17.56 10.20
CA VAL A 181 -24.28 -16.38 10.26
C VAL A 181 -24.55 -15.83 8.85
N PRO A 182 -25.81 -15.68 8.45
CA PRO A 182 -26.11 -15.11 7.15
C PRO A 182 -25.75 -13.62 7.11
N LEU A 183 -25.23 -13.16 5.96
CA LEU A 183 -24.73 -11.80 5.76
C LEU A 183 -25.79 -10.72 6.11
N VAL A 184 -27.07 -11.02 5.92
CA VAL A 184 -28.18 -10.11 6.28
C VAL A 184 -28.26 -9.78 7.76
N LYS A 185 -27.67 -10.57 8.66
CA LYS A 185 -27.62 -10.26 10.10
C LYS A 185 -26.87 -8.95 10.39
N LEU A 186 -25.97 -8.50 9.51
CA LEU A 186 -25.32 -7.19 9.62
C LEU A 186 -26.30 -6.01 9.62
N THR A 187 -27.52 -6.19 9.10
CA THR A 187 -28.55 -5.13 9.14
C THR A 187 -29.30 -5.04 10.47
N ARG A 188 -29.13 -6.03 11.35
CA ARG A 188 -29.89 -6.14 12.61
C ARG A 188 -29.12 -5.63 13.83
N TYR A 189 -27.82 -5.44 13.71
CA TYR A 189 -26.93 -5.06 14.81
C TYR A 189 -26.06 -3.87 14.42
N PRO A 190 -25.55 -3.10 15.39
CA PRO A 190 -24.53 -2.10 15.12
C PRO A 190 -23.31 -2.76 14.46
N VAL A 191 -22.77 -2.13 13.42
CA VAL A 191 -21.62 -2.62 12.67
C VAL A 191 -20.44 -1.69 12.82
N ILE A 192 -19.27 -2.25 13.11
CA ILE A 192 -17.99 -1.58 13.02
C ILE A 192 -17.44 -1.89 11.63
N GLY A 193 -17.27 -0.86 10.81
CA GLY A 193 -16.83 -0.97 9.43
C GLY A 193 -15.39 -0.49 9.23
N TYR A 194 -14.90 -0.66 8.01
CA TYR A 194 -13.66 -0.05 7.57
C TYR A 194 -13.87 1.38 7.10
N ASP A 195 -12.85 2.23 7.27
CA ASP A 195 -12.78 3.56 6.66
C ASP A 195 -13.12 3.46 5.16
N ARG A 196 -14.10 4.24 4.71
CA ARG A 196 -14.60 4.24 3.32
C ARG A 196 -13.54 4.59 2.28
N ALA A 197 -12.53 5.36 2.68
CA ALA A 197 -11.41 5.70 1.81
C ALA A 197 -10.39 4.53 1.67
N SER A 198 -10.47 3.52 2.53
CA SER A 198 -9.62 2.35 2.45
C SER A 198 -10.11 1.38 1.36
N TRP A 199 -9.20 0.53 0.87
CA TRP A 199 -9.56 -0.53 -0.07
C TRP A 199 -10.63 -1.48 0.52
N MET A 200 -10.48 -1.88 1.80
CA MET A 200 -11.45 -2.76 2.47
C MET A 200 -12.79 -2.07 2.70
N GLY A 201 -12.81 -0.76 2.97
CA GLY A 201 -14.06 -0.01 3.07
C GLY A 201 -14.79 0.09 1.73
N ALA A 202 -14.07 0.32 0.64
CA ALA A 202 -14.63 0.29 -0.72
C ALA A 202 -15.16 -1.12 -1.07
N TYR A 203 -14.40 -2.16 -0.73
CA TYR A 203 -14.73 -3.56 -0.98
C TYR A 203 -16.00 -4.00 -0.22
N THR A 204 -16.07 -3.79 1.09
CA THR A 204 -17.25 -4.12 1.91
C THR A 204 -18.45 -3.30 1.50
N GLY A 205 -18.27 -2.02 1.17
CA GLY A 205 -19.33 -1.17 0.64
C GLY A 205 -19.89 -1.67 -0.70
N HIS A 206 -19.02 -2.23 -1.56
CA HIS A 206 -19.48 -2.89 -2.79
C HIS A 206 -20.31 -4.16 -2.48
N LEU A 207 -19.85 -5.01 -1.56
CA LEU A 207 -20.59 -6.19 -1.12
C LEU A 207 -21.97 -5.82 -0.58
N TYR A 208 -22.07 -4.80 0.26
CA TYR A 208 -23.36 -4.34 0.78
C TYR A 208 -24.29 -3.92 -0.34
N ARG A 209 -23.82 -3.18 -1.33
CA ARG A 209 -24.64 -2.81 -2.52
C ARG A 209 -25.04 -4.04 -3.34
N LYS A 210 -24.11 -4.97 -3.62
CA LYS A 210 -24.36 -6.20 -4.39
C LYS A 210 -25.46 -7.05 -3.76
N TYR A 211 -25.47 -7.17 -2.43
CA TYR A 211 -26.46 -7.94 -1.69
C TYR A 211 -27.64 -7.10 -1.17
N GLN A 212 -27.76 -5.83 -1.60
CA GLN A 212 -28.83 -4.90 -1.21
C GLN A 212 -28.96 -4.76 0.33
N LEU A 213 -27.85 -4.75 1.03
CA LEU A 213 -27.78 -4.62 2.48
C LEU A 213 -27.50 -3.17 2.89
N HIS A 214 -28.12 -2.75 3.99
CA HIS A 214 -27.94 -1.43 4.57
C HIS A 214 -27.56 -1.59 6.06
N PRO A 215 -26.32 -2.03 6.37
CA PRO A 215 -25.89 -2.17 7.74
C PRO A 215 -25.81 -0.81 8.44
N ASN A 216 -26.15 -0.79 9.73
CA ASN A 216 -25.95 0.40 10.56
C ASN A 216 -24.50 0.51 10.99
N ILE A 217 -23.65 1.13 10.15
CA ILE A 217 -22.24 1.35 10.47
C ILE A 217 -22.15 2.51 11.46
N ILE A 218 -21.81 2.20 12.69
CA ILE A 218 -21.72 3.19 13.79
C ILE A 218 -20.31 3.76 13.98
N MET A 219 -19.27 3.03 13.55
CA MET A 219 -17.87 3.42 13.62
C MET A 219 -17.13 2.92 12.38
N GLU A 220 -16.14 3.69 11.94
CA GLU A 220 -15.25 3.32 10.85
C GLU A 220 -13.81 3.29 11.38
N CYS A 221 -13.06 2.22 11.06
CA CYS A 221 -11.70 1.98 11.55
C CYS A 221 -10.74 1.76 10.37
N PRO A 222 -9.47 2.14 10.54
CA PRO A 222 -8.47 2.00 9.47
C PRO A 222 -7.94 0.57 9.32
N ASP A 223 -8.05 -0.28 10.34
CA ASP A 223 -7.40 -1.58 10.41
C ASP A 223 -8.18 -2.60 11.27
N GLU A 224 -7.80 -3.87 11.11
CA GLU A 224 -8.41 -5.03 11.77
C GLU A 224 -8.19 -5.04 13.29
N TYR A 225 -7.05 -4.54 13.78
CA TYR A 225 -6.77 -4.49 15.23
C TYR A 225 -7.76 -3.57 15.95
N SER A 226 -8.00 -2.39 15.37
CA SER A 226 -8.97 -1.43 15.88
C SER A 226 -10.40 -1.99 15.85
N ILE A 227 -10.76 -2.69 14.77
CA ILE A 227 -12.08 -3.32 14.65
C ILE A 227 -12.25 -4.38 15.73
N VAL A 228 -11.30 -5.32 15.88
CA VAL A 228 -11.36 -6.40 16.88
C VAL A 228 -11.43 -5.84 18.28
N ALA A 229 -10.64 -4.80 18.60
CA ALA A 229 -10.69 -4.16 19.91
C ALA A 229 -12.06 -3.59 20.24
N LEU A 230 -12.72 -2.92 19.30
CA LEU A 230 -14.07 -2.38 19.48
C LEU A 230 -15.15 -3.46 19.57
N VAL A 231 -15.02 -4.54 18.75
CA VAL A 231 -15.92 -5.70 18.86
C VAL A 231 -15.82 -6.31 20.25
N ARG A 232 -14.63 -6.57 20.76
CA ARG A 232 -14.41 -7.11 22.11
C ARG A 232 -15.05 -6.28 23.21
N GLU A 233 -15.03 -4.97 23.07
CA GLU A 233 -15.69 -4.02 24.01
C GLU A 233 -17.20 -3.87 23.76
N ASN A 234 -17.79 -4.76 22.96
CA ASN A 234 -19.24 -4.85 22.68
C ASN A 234 -19.85 -3.61 22.03
N PHE A 235 -19.10 -2.90 21.18
CA PHE A 235 -19.65 -1.80 20.38
C PHE A 235 -20.53 -2.29 19.23
N GLY A 236 -20.30 -3.51 18.73
CA GLY A 236 -21.06 -4.09 17.62
C GLY A 236 -20.38 -5.31 17.03
N ILE A 237 -20.82 -5.70 15.84
CA ILE A 237 -20.25 -6.81 15.05
C ILE A 237 -19.48 -6.25 13.86
N ALA A 238 -18.63 -7.08 13.23
CA ALA A 238 -17.86 -6.65 12.06
C ALA A 238 -17.84 -7.74 10.98
N LEU A 239 -17.76 -7.32 9.70
CA LEU A 239 -17.41 -8.17 8.55
C LEU A 239 -15.96 -7.89 8.18
N MET A 240 -15.09 -8.92 8.24
CA MET A 240 -13.67 -8.74 8.00
C MET A 240 -13.01 -10.03 7.48
N PRO A 241 -11.80 -9.95 6.87
CA PRO A 241 -11.04 -11.13 6.51
C PRO A 241 -10.63 -11.93 7.75
N ARG A 242 -10.63 -13.25 7.63
CA ARG A 242 -10.10 -14.14 8.66
C ARG A 242 -8.57 -14.06 8.64
N THR A 243 -8.02 -13.35 9.59
CA THR A 243 -6.58 -13.09 9.74
C THR A 243 -6.06 -13.67 11.05
N ASP A 244 -4.75 -13.75 11.20
CA ASP A 244 -4.08 -14.24 12.42
C ASP A 244 -4.50 -13.47 13.69
N ILE A 245 -4.89 -12.20 13.53
CA ILE A 245 -5.40 -11.37 14.62
C ILE A 245 -6.62 -12.01 15.28
N LEU A 246 -7.51 -12.58 14.47
CA LEU A 246 -8.73 -13.22 14.97
C LEU A 246 -8.42 -14.51 15.74
N GLU A 247 -7.43 -15.27 15.27
CA GLU A 247 -7.04 -16.53 15.93
C GLU A 247 -6.35 -16.29 17.30
N GLN A 248 -5.80 -15.11 17.52
CA GLN A 248 -5.11 -14.72 18.74
C GLN A 248 -5.95 -13.85 19.68
N ALA A 249 -7.14 -13.44 19.26
CA ALA A 249 -7.98 -12.53 20.02
C ALA A 249 -8.93 -13.27 20.97
N ASP A 250 -8.87 -12.92 22.25
CA ASP A 250 -9.84 -13.35 23.27
C ASP A 250 -11.07 -12.44 23.28
N GLY A 251 -12.18 -12.94 23.82
CA GLY A 251 -13.40 -12.17 24.05
C GLY A 251 -14.25 -11.90 22.80
N ILE A 252 -13.94 -12.60 21.68
CA ILE A 252 -14.71 -12.55 20.45
C ILE A 252 -15.15 -13.92 19.99
N ARG A 253 -16.11 -13.96 19.06
CA ARG A 253 -16.53 -15.16 18.32
C ARG A 253 -16.43 -14.91 16.82
N ILE A 254 -15.97 -15.91 16.09
CA ILE A 254 -15.79 -15.89 14.64
C ILE A 254 -16.88 -16.76 14.02
N HIS A 255 -17.61 -16.20 13.07
CA HIS A 255 -18.71 -16.85 12.38
C HIS A 255 -18.44 -16.92 10.88
N THR A 256 -18.57 -18.10 10.28
CA THR A 256 -18.54 -18.24 8.82
C THR A 256 -19.83 -17.66 8.20
N LEU A 257 -19.76 -17.26 6.94
CA LEU A 257 -20.95 -16.75 6.22
C LEU A 257 -21.82 -17.93 5.76
N LYS A 258 -23.06 -17.98 6.25
CA LYS A 258 -24.00 -19.06 5.89
C LYS A 258 -24.39 -18.99 4.42
N GLY A 259 -24.11 -20.08 3.68
CA GLY A 259 -24.49 -20.22 2.27
C GLY A 259 -23.75 -19.30 1.31
N LEU A 260 -22.62 -18.70 1.74
CA LEU A 260 -21.87 -17.76 0.96
C LEU A 260 -20.38 -17.82 1.32
N GLU A 261 -19.52 -17.97 0.32
CA GLU A 261 -18.08 -17.85 0.48
C GLU A 261 -17.60 -16.60 -0.25
N ILE A 262 -17.04 -15.67 0.50
CA ILE A 262 -16.45 -14.43 -0.02
C ILE A 262 -15.01 -14.38 0.43
N TYR A 263 -14.09 -14.15 -0.50
CA TYR A 263 -12.68 -14.12 -0.22
C TYR A 263 -12.08 -12.74 -0.46
N HIS A 264 -11.28 -12.29 0.48
CA HIS A 264 -10.35 -11.18 0.30
C HIS A 264 -9.06 -11.72 -0.29
N GLN A 265 -8.71 -11.25 -1.49
CA GLN A 265 -7.49 -11.63 -2.18
C GLN A 265 -6.42 -10.57 -1.97
N THR A 266 -5.26 -10.98 -1.46
CA THR A 266 -4.07 -10.12 -1.37
C THR A 266 -3.09 -10.45 -2.48
N PHE A 267 -2.44 -9.41 -2.99
CA PHE A 267 -1.48 -9.49 -4.09
C PHE A 267 -0.11 -8.97 -3.67
N MET A 268 0.93 -9.54 -4.22
CA MET A 268 2.23 -8.90 -4.38
C MET A 268 2.24 -8.13 -5.70
N PHE A 269 2.81 -6.93 -5.71
CA PHE A 269 2.86 -6.13 -6.93
C PHE A 269 4.16 -5.32 -7.03
N TRP A 270 4.54 -5.03 -8.28
CA TRP A 270 5.76 -4.31 -8.64
C TRP A 270 5.59 -3.57 -9.97
N MET A 271 6.53 -2.69 -10.31
CA MET A 271 6.52 -1.97 -11.59
C MET A 271 6.87 -2.91 -12.74
N LYS A 272 6.06 -2.92 -13.81
CA LYS A 272 6.42 -3.51 -15.10
C LYS A 272 7.67 -2.84 -15.66
N ASN A 273 8.50 -3.61 -16.37
CA ASN A 273 9.65 -3.11 -17.11
C ASN A 273 10.68 -2.33 -16.27
N ARG A 274 10.67 -2.48 -14.95
CA ARG A 274 11.70 -1.92 -14.07
C ARG A 274 12.70 -3.01 -13.72
N TYR A 275 14.00 -2.67 -13.83
CA TYR A 275 15.06 -3.54 -13.35
C TYR A 275 14.88 -3.78 -11.84
N ARG A 276 14.95 -5.04 -11.45
CA ARG A 276 14.95 -5.47 -10.05
C ARG A 276 16.31 -6.02 -9.68
N LEU A 277 16.78 -5.68 -8.48
CA LEU A 277 18.01 -6.27 -7.93
C LEU A 277 17.84 -7.80 -7.82
N PRO A 278 18.93 -8.58 -7.96
CA PRO A 278 18.87 -10.04 -7.84
C PRO A 278 18.24 -10.52 -6.53
N ALA A 279 18.47 -9.84 -5.41
CA ALA A 279 17.82 -10.16 -4.14
C ALA A 279 16.30 -9.98 -4.20
N VAL A 280 15.82 -8.90 -4.84
CA VAL A 280 14.38 -8.63 -5.03
C VAL A 280 13.76 -9.69 -5.94
N GLU A 281 14.44 -10.10 -7.01
CA GLU A 281 13.96 -11.16 -7.89
C GLU A 281 13.87 -12.50 -7.15
N ARG A 282 14.91 -12.89 -6.41
CA ARG A 282 14.88 -14.12 -5.61
C ARG A 282 13.75 -14.11 -4.59
N PHE A 283 13.52 -12.98 -3.90
CA PHE A 283 12.41 -12.87 -2.95
C PHE A 283 11.05 -12.90 -3.66
N THR A 284 10.93 -12.27 -4.82
CA THR A 284 9.72 -12.34 -5.65
C THR A 284 9.37 -13.78 -6.04
N GLU A 285 10.36 -14.53 -6.54
CA GLU A 285 10.15 -15.94 -6.91
C GLU A 285 9.87 -16.83 -5.69
N TYR A 286 10.55 -16.58 -4.57
CA TYR A 286 10.24 -17.24 -3.31
C TYR A 286 8.77 -17.04 -2.91
N MET A 287 8.29 -15.80 -2.93
CA MET A 287 6.90 -15.47 -2.58
C MET A 287 5.89 -16.12 -3.53
N LYS A 288 6.20 -16.20 -4.83
CA LYS A 288 5.34 -16.89 -5.81
C LYS A 288 5.24 -18.40 -5.52
N GLN A 289 6.34 -19.03 -5.13
CA GLN A 289 6.38 -20.46 -4.79
C GLN A 289 5.65 -20.80 -3.49
N HIS A 290 5.47 -19.82 -2.61
CA HIS A 290 4.83 -19.98 -1.30
C HIS A 290 3.47 -19.26 -1.24
N ALA A 291 2.87 -18.98 -2.40
CA ALA A 291 1.54 -18.41 -2.47
C ALA A 291 0.49 -19.47 -2.03
N ASP A 292 -0.39 -19.07 -1.12
CA ASP A 292 -1.51 -19.88 -0.66
C ASP A 292 -2.79 -19.42 -1.37
N ILE A 293 -2.95 -19.91 -2.59
CA ILE A 293 -4.09 -19.61 -3.46
C ILE A 293 -4.96 -20.87 -3.52
N ILE A 294 -6.22 -20.71 -3.14
CA ILE A 294 -7.20 -21.80 -3.34
C ILE A 294 -7.39 -21.93 -4.86
N GLU A 295 -6.90 -23.04 -5.43
CA GLU A 295 -7.17 -23.34 -6.83
C GLU A 295 -8.68 -23.47 -7.05
N GLU A 296 -9.16 -22.95 -8.17
CA GLU A 296 -10.53 -23.15 -8.61
C GLU A 296 -10.74 -24.63 -8.96
N THR A 297 -10.84 -25.48 -7.94
CA THR A 297 -11.26 -26.87 -8.16
C THR A 297 -12.73 -26.82 -8.51
N GLY A 298 -13.05 -27.17 -9.75
CA GLY A 298 -14.40 -27.20 -10.32
C GLY A 298 -15.34 -28.27 -9.74
N ASN A 299 -15.41 -28.38 -8.43
CA ASN A 299 -16.38 -29.19 -7.72
C ASN A 299 -17.24 -28.26 -6.86
N ASP A 300 -18.25 -27.65 -7.50
CA ASP A 300 -19.33 -26.98 -6.79
C ASP A 300 -20.09 -28.01 -5.93
N SER A 301 -19.89 -27.93 -4.63
CA SER A 301 -20.90 -28.43 -3.70
C SER A 301 -22.14 -27.57 -3.89
N GLU A 302 -23.24 -28.16 -4.28
CA GLU A 302 -24.47 -27.60 -4.89
C GLU A 302 -25.18 -26.45 -4.17
N ASN A 303 -24.63 -25.81 -3.12
CA ASN A 303 -25.36 -24.82 -2.32
C ASN A 303 -24.54 -23.61 -1.83
N VAL A 304 -23.30 -23.38 -2.29
CA VAL A 304 -22.49 -22.25 -1.83
C VAL A 304 -22.07 -21.37 -3.00
N SER A 305 -22.49 -20.10 -3.01
CA SER A 305 -22.06 -19.15 -4.03
C SER A 305 -20.68 -18.59 -3.67
N LYS A 306 -19.67 -18.90 -4.48
CA LYS A 306 -18.31 -18.33 -4.34
C LYS A 306 -18.20 -16.99 -5.05
N VAL A 307 -17.69 -16.00 -4.37
CA VAL A 307 -17.45 -14.66 -4.93
C VAL A 307 -15.95 -14.38 -4.90
N TYR A 308 -15.37 -14.38 -6.08
CA TYR A 308 -13.96 -14.06 -6.27
C TYR A 308 -13.75 -12.60 -6.65
N LEU A 309 -12.56 -12.10 -6.45
CA LEU A 309 -12.19 -10.72 -6.72
C LEU A 309 -12.38 -10.31 -8.20
N LYS A 310 -12.21 -11.24 -9.14
CA LYS A 310 -12.44 -10.99 -10.57
C LYS A 310 -13.86 -10.54 -10.89
N ASP A 311 -14.83 -10.88 -10.02
CA ASP A 311 -16.23 -10.46 -10.14
C ASP A 311 -16.49 -9.04 -9.61
N ILE A 312 -15.49 -8.43 -8.95
CA ILE A 312 -15.58 -7.16 -8.23
C ILE A 312 -14.66 -6.09 -8.85
N VAL A 313 -13.77 -6.46 -9.77
CA VAL A 313 -12.66 -5.64 -10.31
C VAL A 313 -13.09 -4.55 -11.31
N ASN A 314 -14.32 -4.12 -11.33
CA ASN A 314 -14.78 -2.93 -12.06
C ASN A 314 -14.90 -1.69 -11.16
N PHE A 315 -13.88 -1.42 -10.32
CA PHE A 315 -13.74 -0.19 -9.56
C PHE A 315 -12.92 0.86 -10.28
#